data_1b4016339d45906dfb5097400a0bf545
#
_entry.id   1b4016339d45906dfb5097400a0bf545
#
_cell.length_a   1.000
_cell.length_b   1.000
_cell.length_c   1.000
_cell.angle_alpha   90.00
_cell.angle_beta   90.00
_cell.angle_gamma   90.00
#
_symmetry.space_group_name_H-M   'P 1'
#
loop_
_entity.id
_entity.type
_entity.pdbx_description
1 polymer ?
#
loop_
_entity_poly.entity_id
_entity_poly.type
_entity_poly.pdbx_seq_one_letter_code
_entity_poly.pdbx_strand_id
1 'polypeptide(L)'
;MSVQDKDVFDYEYDDETSTVDVNLLGSVYGASIEDYPEVMSRVVNILQEVPEASSVVLSESRDYEYDEEQVLLLKQISEAIRDISSQGHLSQNIRTDKCESFYRRELPEVQRIVVDQIRKDPVGAYVELLRKHRHLKQEMEKAYPQQQRCIKYFIQDVLKPVKNRLEETRMIDQARKQDYITGYHVGDRDIYREFFHPLVRPNFMLTKFMSLPPERGEEIDRYESREDVEVSVYEVPDQTQPVYHVNPPEFNLSEEKYQLLDAARRFLASHQPESGEFARPERMREVFQNIGRDMVRDIAQQMNIQMSGDETEKLTSVLNRYTSGLGVLELLLADPKIQDVYINSPIGNAPIFIKH
;
A
#
# COMPACT_ATOMS: atom_id res chain seq x y z
N MET A 1 22.21 -23.01 10.77
CA MET A 1 22.56 -21.65 10.31
C MET A 1 21.25 -20.93 10.13
N SER A 2 20.90 -20.04 11.06
CA SER A 2 19.73 -19.21 11.00
C SER A 2 19.91 -18.22 9.84
N VAL A 3 18.99 -18.25 8.89
CA VAL A 3 18.82 -17.16 7.94
C VAL A 3 18.38 -15.97 8.79
N GLN A 4 19.26 -15.00 9.00
CA GLN A 4 18.90 -13.71 9.52
C GLN A 4 17.89 -13.12 8.53
N ASP A 5 16.66 -12.86 9.00
CA ASP A 5 15.74 -11.96 8.35
C ASP A 5 16.48 -10.63 8.15
N LYS A 6 17.02 -10.44 6.95
CA LYS A 6 17.33 -9.09 6.49
C LYS A 6 15.96 -8.41 6.38
N ASP A 7 15.83 -7.30 7.09
CA ASP A 7 14.66 -6.45 7.01
C ASP A 7 14.35 -6.16 5.54
N VAL A 8 13.27 -6.77 5.05
CA VAL A 8 12.93 -6.80 3.62
C VAL A 8 12.38 -5.44 3.15
N PHE A 9 12.13 -4.51 4.09
CA PHE A 9 11.53 -3.22 3.82
C PHE A 9 12.39 -2.11 4.41
N ASP A 10 13.24 -1.50 3.58
CA ASP A 10 13.89 -0.25 3.93
C ASP A 10 12.88 0.89 3.83
N TYR A 11 13.00 1.89 4.70
CA TYR A 11 12.17 3.08 4.64
C TYR A 11 12.99 4.35 4.80
N GLU A 12 12.46 5.42 4.23
CA GLU A 12 12.99 6.77 4.40
C GLU A 12 11.90 7.66 4.98
N TYR A 13 12.27 8.63 5.81
CA TYR A 13 11.34 9.60 6.37
C TYR A 13 11.71 11.00 5.91
N ASP A 14 10.75 11.68 5.30
CA ASP A 14 10.87 13.08 4.89
C ASP A 14 10.20 13.98 5.94
N ASP A 15 11.02 14.74 6.67
CA ASP A 15 10.57 15.67 7.71
C ASP A 15 9.74 16.84 7.15
N GLU A 16 9.97 17.26 5.89
CA GLU A 16 9.27 18.41 5.30
C GLU A 16 7.82 18.07 4.97
N THR A 17 7.58 16.86 4.45
CA THR A 17 6.24 16.36 4.09
C THR A 17 5.62 15.47 5.16
N SER A 18 6.36 15.12 6.20
CA SER A 18 5.96 14.15 7.22
C SER A 18 5.55 12.80 6.61
N THR A 19 6.22 12.39 5.54
CA THR A 19 5.93 11.18 4.76
C THR A 19 6.97 10.10 5.03
N VAL A 20 6.51 8.88 5.22
CA VAL A 20 7.35 7.68 5.26
C VAL A 20 7.25 6.97 3.91
N ASP A 21 8.37 6.84 3.22
CA ASP A 21 8.50 6.02 2.01
C ASP A 21 9.05 4.65 2.36
N VAL A 22 8.29 3.60 2.03
CA VAL A 22 8.68 2.20 2.27
C VAL A 22 8.96 1.53 0.93
N ASN A 23 10.21 1.12 0.72
CA ASN A 23 10.62 0.45 -0.51
C ASN A 23 10.24 -1.04 -0.48
N LEU A 24 9.34 -1.42 -1.39
CA LEU A 24 8.86 -2.80 -1.59
C LEU A 24 9.39 -3.46 -2.87
N LEU A 25 10.31 -2.81 -3.58
CA LEU A 25 10.92 -3.38 -4.79
C LEU A 25 11.62 -4.70 -4.50
N GLY A 26 11.19 -5.72 -5.22
CA GLY A 26 11.73 -7.08 -5.02
C GLY A 26 11.18 -7.82 -3.80
N SER A 27 10.22 -7.23 -3.08
CA SER A 27 9.47 -7.94 -2.03
C SER A 27 8.61 -9.05 -2.62
N VAL A 28 8.37 -10.09 -1.82
CA VAL A 28 7.39 -11.14 -2.15
C VAL A 28 5.95 -10.70 -1.87
N TYR A 29 5.77 -9.58 -1.17
CA TYR A 29 4.48 -9.00 -0.84
C TYR A 29 4.23 -7.80 -1.73
N GLY A 30 2.98 -7.63 -2.20
CA GLY A 30 2.57 -6.44 -2.94
C GLY A 30 2.42 -5.22 -2.02
N ALA A 31 2.43 -4.04 -2.62
CA ALA A 31 2.36 -2.75 -1.92
C ALA A 31 0.93 -2.42 -1.43
N SER A 32 0.39 -3.25 -0.54
CA SER A 32 -0.97 -3.11 -0.02
C SER A 32 -1.02 -3.43 1.48
N ILE A 33 -1.40 -2.47 2.30
CA ILE A 33 -1.63 -2.64 3.74
C ILE A 33 -2.86 -3.52 3.98
N GLU A 34 -3.89 -3.31 3.17
CA GLU A 34 -5.17 -3.99 3.30
C GLU A 34 -5.09 -5.48 2.99
N ASP A 35 -4.24 -5.88 2.02
CA ASP A 35 -4.17 -7.27 1.56
C ASP A 35 -3.09 -8.09 2.29
N TYR A 36 -1.98 -7.47 2.70
CA TYR A 36 -0.82 -8.19 3.25
C TYR A 36 -0.60 -7.89 4.73
N PRO A 37 -0.84 -8.87 5.62
CA PRO A 37 -0.60 -8.71 7.07
C PRO A 37 0.82 -8.32 7.43
N GLU A 38 1.80 -8.81 6.67
CA GLU A 38 3.22 -8.53 6.86
C GLU A 38 3.54 -7.06 6.55
N VAL A 39 2.96 -6.51 5.48
CA VAL A 39 3.09 -5.10 5.12
C VAL A 39 2.45 -4.21 6.18
N MET A 40 1.22 -4.52 6.61
CA MET A 40 0.56 -3.82 7.70
C MET A 40 1.41 -3.84 8.97
N SER A 41 1.94 -5.01 9.35
CA SER A 41 2.82 -5.16 10.51
C SER A 41 4.07 -4.29 10.43
N ARG A 42 4.69 -4.22 9.25
CA ARG A 42 5.87 -3.38 9.03
C ARG A 42 5.54 -1.90 9.17
N VAL A 43 4.45 -1.44 8.55
CA VAL A 43 3.98 -0.05 8.66
C VAL A 43 3.68 0.31 10.11
N VAL A 44 2.98 -0.55 10.86
CA VAL A 44 2.73 -0.32 12.30
C VAL A 44 4.02 -0.19 13.09
N ASN A 45 5.05 -1.00 12.80
CA ASN A 45 6.36 -0.87 13.46
C ASN A 45 7.07 0.43 13.11
N ILE A 46 7.08 0.82 11.84
CA ILE A 46 7.67 2.10 11.38
C ILE A 46 6.97 3.29 12.08
N LEU A 47 5.64 3.27 12.19
CA LEU A 47 4.88 4.30 12.89
C LEU A 47 5.13 4.32 14.42
N GLN A 48 5.71 3.26 15.01
CA GLN A 48 6.24 3.31 16.38
C GLN A 48 7.57 4.04 16.47
N GLU A 49 8.41 3.92 15.43
CA GLU A 49 9.72 4.55 15.32
C GLU A 49 9.60 6.02 14.90
N VAL A 50 8.65 6.32 14.00
CA VAL A 50 8.37 7.66 13.44
C VAL A 50 6.93 8.08 13.73
N PRO A 51 6.60 8.46 14.96
CA PRO A 51 5.23 8.82 15.36
C PRO A 51 4.74 10.15 14.73
N GLU A 52 5.62 10.97 14.19
CA GLU A 52 5.31 12.23 13.51
C GLU A 52 4.73 12.02 12.11
N ALA A 53 4.98 10.88 11.49
CA ALA A 53 4.51 10.60 10.13
C ALA A 53 3.01 10.83 9.97
N SER A 54 2.60 11.55 8.93
CA SER A 54 1.21 11.81 8.57
C SER A 54 0.79 11.11 7.29
N SER A 55 1.75 10.66 6.47
CA SER A 55 1.52 9.91 5.24
C SER A 55 2.47 8.73 5.16
N VAL A 56 2.04 7.67 4.49
CA VAL A 56 2.85 6.50 4.18
C VAL A 56 2.73 6.19 2.70
N VAL A 57 3.85 6.06 2.02
CA VAL A 57 3.95 5.64 0.63
C VAL A 57 4.59 4.27 0.57
N LEU A 58 3.93 3.33 -0.07
CA LEU A 58 4.49 2.01 -0.37
C LEU A 58 4.94 2.00 -1.83
N SER A 59 6.26 2.02 -2.04
CA SER A 59 6.86 2.11 -3.36
C SER A 59 7.22 0.75 -3.93
N GLU A 60 6.59 0.40 -5.04
CA GLU A 60 6.88 -0.77 -5.86
C GLU A 60 7.05 -0.32 -7.32
N SER A 61 6.39 -0.95 -8.27
CA SER A 61 6.23 -0.45 -9.66
C SER A 61 5.33 0.78 -9.73
N ARG A 62 4.55 1.01 -8.70
CA ARG A 62 3.68 2.16 -8.45
C ARG A 62 3.83 2.56 -7.00
N ASP A 63 3.53 3.82 -6.73
CA ASP A 63 3.46 4.33 -5.37
C ASP A 63 2.02 4.25 -4.87
N TYR A 64 1.84 3.67 -3.70
CA TYR A 64 0.56 3.53 -3.01
C TYR A 64 0.61 4.44 -1.79
N GLU A 65 -0.03 5.60 -1.90
CA GLU A 65 -0.03 6.63 -0.86
C GLU A 65 -1.26 6.49 0.04
N TYR A 66 -1.01 6.34 1.33
CA TYR A 66 -2.01 6.35 2.39
C TYR A 66 -1.97 7.71 3.07
N ASP A 67 -3.09 8.41 3.08
CA ASP A 67 -3.24 9.74 3.64
C ASP A 67 -3.27 9.77 5.17
N GLU A 68 -3.34 10.98 5.72
CA GLU A 68 -3.34 11.22 7.17
C GLU A 68 -4.47 10.47 7.90
N GLU A 69 -5.68 10.40 7.32
CA GLU A 69 -6.81 9.72 7.95
C GLU A 69 -6.57 8.21 8.04
N GLN A 70 -6.05 7.61 7.00
CA GLN A 70 -5.72 6.19 6.95
C GLN A 70 -4.52 5.85 7.84
N VAL A 71 -3.47 6.67 7.79
CA VAL A 71 -2.28 6.51 8.65
C VAL A 71 -2.64 6.67 10.12
N LEU A 72 -3.55 7.58 10.48
CA LEU A 72 -4.01 7.78 11.85
C LEU A 72 -4.62 6.50 12.45
N LEU A 73 -5.31 5.69 11.64
CA LEU A 73 -5.85 4.39 12.11
C LEU A 73 -4.74 3.47 12.61
N LEU A 74 -3.62 3.37 11.85
CA LEU A 74 -2.48 2.52 12.23
C LEU A 74 -1.64 3.15 13.35
N LYS A 75 -1.52 4.47 13.39
CA LYS A 75 -0.84 5.17 14.51
C LYS A 75 -1.52 4.87 15.84
N GLN A 76 -2.84 4.93 15.89
CA GLN A 76 -3.58 4.60 17.12
C GLN A 76 -3.39 3.14 17.52
N ILE A 77 -3.27 2.22 16.56
CA ILE A 77 -2.93 0.81 16.83
C ILE A 77 -1.50 0.71 17.38
N SER A 78 -0.54 1.41 16.77
CA SER A 78 0.86 1.42 17.22
C SER A 78 1.00 1.98 18.66
N GLU A 79 0.28 3.05 18.95
CA GLU A 79 0.19 3.64 20.31
C GLU A 79 -0.45 2.68 21.30
N ALA A 80 -1.54 2.00 20.92
CA ALA A 80 -2.20 1.02 21.77
C ALA A 80 -1.25 -0.13 22.14
N ILE A 81 -0.47 -0.65 21.19
CA ILE A 81 0.54 -1.68 21.44
C ILE A 81 1.60 -1.18 22.44
N ARG A 82 2.10 0.06 22.25
CA ARG A 82 3.09 0.68 23.14
C ARG A 82 2.55 0.83 24.55
N ASP A 83 1.33 1.36 24.70
CA ASP A 83 0.69 1.56 25.97
C ASP A 83 0.46 0.24 26.73
N ILE A 84 -0.08 -0.78 26.05
CA ILE A 84 -0.31 -2.11 26.61
C ILE A 84 1.01 -2.73 27.09
N SER A 85 2.07 -2.57 26.28
CA SER A 85 3.39 -3.13 26.59
C SER A 85 4.07 -2.41 27.77
N SER A 86 3.93 -1.08 27.87
CA SER A 86 4.56 -0.25 28.91
C SER A 86 3.88 -0.35 30.27
N GLN A 87 2.56 -0.54 30.31
CA GLN A 87 1.77 -0.56 31.55
C GLN A 87 1.90 -1.85 32.36
N GLY A 88 2.71 -2.81 31.90
CA GLY A 88 2.98 -4.05 32.63
C GLY A 88 1.81 -5.03 32.72
N HIS A 89 0.71 -4.81 31.96
CA HIS A 89 -0.43 -5.72 31.94
C HIS A 89 -0.09 -7.13 31.43
N LEU A 90 0.98 -7.24 30.65
CA LEU A 90 1.51 -8.49 30.12
C LEU A 90 2.63 -9.08 30.96
N SER A 91 3.01 -8.43 32.07
CA SER A 91 3.98 -8.96 33.03
C SER A 91 3.30 -9.94 33.99
N GLN A 92 4.10 -10.83 34.54
CA GLN A 92 3.59 -11.84 35.51
C GLN A 92 3.28 -11.24 36.91
N ASN A 93 2.66 -10.05 36.97
CA ASN A 93 2.18 -9.48 38.22
C ASN A 93 0.98 -10.28 38.73
N ILE A 94 1.27 -11.46 39.28
CA ILE A 94 0.27 -12.38 39.81
C ILE A 94 -0.12 -11.90 41.20
N ARG A 95 -1.39 -11.57 41.40
CA ARG A 95 -1.89 -11.09 42.71
C ARG A 95 -1.71 -12.12 43.87
N THR A 96 -1.65 -13.40 43.51
CA THR A 96 -1.48 -14.48 44.50
C THR A 96 -0.78 -15.67 43.86
N ASP A 97 0.17 -16.30 44.61
CA ASP A 97 0.89 -17.50 44.15
C ASP A 97 -0.04 -18.64 43.73
N LYS A 98 -1.25 -18.67 44.31
CA LYS A 98 -2.27 -19.67 43.96
C LYS A 98 -2.82 -19.58 42.56
N CYS A 99 -2.60 -18.45 41.85
CA CYS A 99 -3.05 -18.24 40.49
C CYS A 99 -1.92 -18.41 39.45
N GLU A 100 -0.69 -18.69 39.89
CA GLU A 100 0.47 -18.78 39.02
C GLU A 100 0.29 -19.79 37.85
N SER A 101 -0.18 -20.99 38.16
CA SER A 101 -0.41 -22.03 37.16
C SER A 101 -1.46 -21.62 36.10
N PHE A 102 -2.49 -20.87 36.52
CA PHE A 102 -3.52 -20.33 35.61
C PHE A 102 -2.93 -19.26 34.69
N TYR A 103 -2.18 -18.32 35.27
CA TYR A 103 -1.54 -17.25 34.45
C TYR A 103 -0.51 -17.82 33.48
N ARG A 104 0.31 -18.80 33.90
CA ARG A 104 1.26 -19.47 33.00
C ARG A 104 0.58 -20.14 31.80
N ARG A 105 -0.65 -20.60 31.96
CA ARG A 105 -1.44 -21.21 30.89
C ARG A 105 -2.04 -20.16 29.94
N GLU A 106 -2.62 -19.09 30.49
CA GLU A 106 -3.47 -18.16 29.75
C GLU A 106 -2.72 -16.92 29.19
N LEU A 107 -1.69 -16.45 29.88
CA LEU A 107 -0.96 -15.23 29.53
C LEU A 107 -0.22 -15.31 28.20
N PRO A 108 0.45 -16.42 27.84
CA PRO A 108 1.18 -16.51 26.57
C PRO A 108 0.30 -16.28 25.34
N GLU A 109 -0.96 -16.70 25.38
CA GLU A 109 -1.89 -16.45 24.27
C GLU A 109 -2.21 -14.95 24.14
N VAL A 110 -2.44 -14.24 25.23
CA VAL A 110 -2.67 -12.79 25.21
C VAL A 110 -1.39 -12.06 24.76
N GLN A 111 -0.23 -12.51 25.21
CA GLN A 111 1.05 -11.95 24.78
C GLN A 111 1.24 -12.12 23.26
N ARG A 112 0.96 -13.31 22.69
CA ARG A 112 1.00 -13.55 21.24
C ARG A 112 0.07 -12.60 20.48
N ILE A 113 -1.16 -12.44 20.98
CA ILE A 113 -2.13 -11.52 20.35
C ILE A 113 -1.56 -10.10 20.34
N VAL A 114 -1.02 -9.60 21.45
CA VAL A 114 -0.52 -8.22 21.54
C VAL A 114 0.77 -8.01 20.74
N VAL A 115 1.70 -8.95 20.80
CA VAL A 115 3.03 -8.79 20.20
C VAL A 115 3.00 -9.00 18.69
N ASP A 116 2.23 -9.95 18.19
CA ASP A 116 2.24 -10.33 16.78
C ASP A 116 0.92 -9.97 16.08
N GLN A 117 -0.21 -10.44 16.60
CA GLN A 117 -1.46 -10.40 15.86
C GLN A 117 -2.05 -9.00 15.70
N ILE A 118 -1.95 -8.12 16.73
CA ILE A 118 -2.49 -6.75 16.64
C ILE A 118 -1.82 -5.98 15.48
N ARG A 119 -0.54 -6.24 15.19
CA ARG A 119 0.17 -5.58 14.09
C ARG A 119 -0.31 -6.02 12.71
N LYS A 120 -0.71 -7.29 12.59
CA LYS A 120 -1.08 -7.94 11.33
C LYS A 120 -2.57 -7.88 11.05
N ASP A 121 -3.37 -8.04 12.09
CA ASP A 121 -4.82 -8.13 12.04
C ASP A 121 -5.44 -7.55 13.33
N PRO A 122 -5.49 -6.20 13.47
CA PRO A 122 -6.04 -5.55 14.66
C PRO A 122 -7.47 -5.96 14.99
N VAL A 123 -8.32 -6.09 13.96
CA VAL A 123 -9.74 -6.49 14.14
C VAL A 123 -9.84 -7.93 14.57
N GLY A 124 -9.09 -8.83 13.94
CA GLY A 124 -9.01 -10.24 14.34
C GLY A 124 -8.47 -10.42 15.75
N ALA A 125 -7.44 -9.67 16.12
CA ALA A 125 -6.89 -9.66 17.47
C ALA A 125 -7.95 -9.26 18.52
N TYR A 126 -8.73 -8.21 18.22
CA TYR A 126 -9.83 -7.80 19.09
C TYR A 126 -10.92 -8.87 19.18
N VAL A 127 -11.28 -9.51 18.09
CA VAL A 127 -12.25 -10.63 18.06
C VAL A 127 -11.75 -11.82 18.88
N GLU A 128 -10.45 -12.17 18.81
CA GLU A 128 -9.87 -13.23 19.64
C GLU A 128 -9.94 -12.88 21.14
N LEU A 129 -9.64 -11.65 21.51
CA LEU A 129 -9.79 -11.19 22.89
C LEU A 129 -11.24 -11.28 23.39
N LEU A 130 -12.22 -10.94 22.54
CA LEU A 130 -13.64 -11.10 22.87
C LEU A 130 -14.04 -12.58 23.06
N ARG A 131 -13.55 -13.46 22.19
CA ARG A 131 -13.77 -14.91 22.28
C ARG A 131 -13.15 -15.47 23.56
N LYS A 132 -11.91 -15.09 23.85
CA LYS A 132 -11.20 -15.44 25.07
C LYS A 132 -11.95 -14.99 26.31
N HIS A 133 -12.40 -13.75 26.33
CA HIS A 133 -13.18 -13.20 27.44
C HIS A 133 -14.50 -13.98 27.68
N ARG A 134 -15.21 -14.33 26.62
CA ARG A 134 -16.45 -15.14 26.70
C ARG A 134 -16.14 -16.55 27.23
N HIS A 135 -15.11 -17.20 26.71
CA HIS A 135 -14.69 -18.52 27.12
C HIS A 135 -14.34 -18.55 28.62
N LEU A 136 -13.52 -17.61 29.09
CA LEU A 136 -13.15 -17.53 30.50
C LEU A 136 -14.35 -17.23 31.42
N LYS A 137 -15.35 -16.48 30.99
CA LYS A 137 -16.59 -16.29 31.73
C LYS A 137 -17.38 -17.60 31.89
N GLN A 138 -17.49 -18.39 30.82
CA GLN A 138 -18.17 -19.70 30.87
C GLN A 138 -17.39 -20.69 31.72
N GLU A 139 -16.05 -20.69 31.67
CA GLU A 139 -15.21 -21.52 32.55
C GLU A 139 -15.40 -21.12 34.01
N MET A 140 -15.49 -19.82 34.31
CA MET A 140 -15.69 -19.29 35.64
C MET A 140 -16.99 -19.79 36.30
N GLU A 141 -18.07 -19.92 35.51
CA GLU A 141 -19.36 -20.44 36.02
C GLU A 141 -19.28 -21.90 36.51
N LYS A 142 -18.37 -22.68 35.94
CA LYS A 142 -18.19 -24.12 36.25
C LYS A 142 -17.01 -24.39 37.19
N ALA A 143 -16.22 -23.37 37.49
CA ALA A 143 -14.97 -23.52 38.25
C ALA A 143 -15.18 -23.52 39.75
N TYR A 144 -14.24 -24.11 40.51
CA TYR A 144 -14.20 -24.02 41.97
C TYR A 144 -13.88 -22.58 42.43
N PRO A 145 -14.25 -22.18 43.66
CA PRO A 145 -14.14 -20.81 44.17
C PRO A 145 -12.73 -20.20 44.03
N GLN A 146 -11.68 -21.00 44.19
CA GLN A 146 -10.32 -20.54 44.04
C GLN A 146 -9.99 -20.21 42.57
N GLN A 147 -10.39 -21.09 41.67
CA GLN A 147 -10.18 -20.89 40.22
C GLN A 147 -11.01 -19.71 39.69
N GLN A 148 -12.26 -19.53 40.16
CA GLN A 148 -13.09 -18.39 39.88
C GLN A 148 -12.38 -17.07 40.19
N ARG A 149 -11.69 -16.98 41.34
CA ARG A 149 -10.90 -15.79 41.71
C ARG A 149 -9.77 -15.53 40.74
N CYS A 150 -9.03 -16.56 40.33
CA CYS A 150 -7.92 -16.43 39.40
C CYS A 150 -8.42 -15.98 38.03
N ILE A 151 -9.51 -16.54 37.52
CA ILE A 151 -10.15 -16.12 36.26
C ILE A 151 -10.59 -14.64 36.36
N LYS A 152 -11.25 -14.28 37.47
CA LYS A 152 -11.70 -12.90 37.71
C LYS A 152 -10.53 -11.90 37.67
N TYR A 153 -9.43 -12.21 38.36
CA TYR A 153 -8.24 -11.36 38.39
C TYR A 153 -7.61 -11.26 37.00
N PHE A 154 -7.47 -12.35 36.27
CA PHE A 154 -6.93 -12.36 34.92
C PHE A 154 -7.78 -11.51 33.95
N ILE A 155 -9.10 -11.66 34.03
CA ILE A 155 -10.01 -10.82 33.21
C ILE A 155 -9.85 -9.35 33.57
N GLN A 156 -9.75 -9.00 34.85
CA GLN A 156 -9.69 -7.60 35.29
C GLN A 156 -8.33 -6.94 35.00
N ASP A 157 -7.25 -7.67 35.20
CA ASP A 157 -5.90 -7.11 35.23
C ASP A 157 -5.16 -7.26 33.88
N VAL A 158 -5.58 -8.22 33.03
CA VAL A 158 -4.95 -8.53 31.76
C VAL A 158 -5.91 -8.27 30.60
N LEU A 159 -7.02 -9.01 30.50
CA LEU A 159 -7.87 -8.95 29.31
C LEU A 159 -8.61 -7.62 29.15
N LYS A 160 -9.22 -7.09 30.21
CA LYS A 160 -9.98 -5.84 30.13
C LYS A 160 -9.13 -4.65 29.76
N PRO A 161 -7.95 -4.40 30.35
CA PRO A 161 -7.10 -3.30 29.97
C PRO A 161 -6.71 -3.38 28.48
N VAL A 162 -6.26 -4.53 28.00
CA VAL A 162 -5.89 -4.75 26.60
C VAL A 162 -7.09 -4.50 25.68
N LYS A 163 -8.23 -5.11 26.00
CA LYS A 163 -9.45 -4.94 25.21
C LYS A 163 -9.92 -3.48 25.16
N ASN A 164 -9.99 -2.81 26.31
CA ASN A 164 -10.46 -1.44 26.41
C ASN A 164 -9.55 -0.48 25.64
N ARG A 165 -8.21 -0.67 25.71
CA ARG A 165 -7.28 0.17 24.97
C ARG A 165 -7.44 0.03 23.45
N LEU A 166 -7.74 -1.17 22.96
CA LEU A 166 -8.08 -1.36 21.54
C LEU A 166 -9.42 -0.71 21.16
N GLU A 167 -10.43 -0.79 22.05
CA GLU A 167 -11.75 -0.16 21.82
C GLU A 167 -11.69 1.38 21.70
N GLU A 168 -10.64 2.01 22.24
CA GLU A 168 -10.39 3.45 22.12
C GLU A 168 -9.85 3.86 20.74
N THR A 169 -9.37 2.89 19.94
CA THR A 169 -8.86 3.16 18.59
C THR A 169 -10.02 3.35 17.59
N ARG A 170 -9.87 4.28 16.66
CA ARG A 170 -10.90 4.56 15.63
C ARG A 170 -11.22 3.33 14.78
N MET A 171 -10.21 2.53 14.41
CA MET A 171 -10.41 1.33 13.60
C MET A 171 -11.36 0.34 14.29
N ILE A 172 -11.11 0.02 15.56
CA ILE A 172 -11.96 -0.91 16.32
C ILE A 172 -13.33 -0.31 16.63
N ASP A 173 -13.40 0.99 16.93
CA ASP A 173 -14.68 1.68 17.16
C ASP A 173 -15.56 1.66 15.90
N GLN A 174 -14.99 1.93 14.73
CA GLN A 174 -15.71 1.85 13.45
C GLN A 174 -16.14 0.41 13.12
N ALA A 175 -15.25 -0.57 13.29
CA ALA A 175 -15.57 -1.98 13.07
C ALA A 175 -16.74 -2.45 13.97
N ARG A 176 -16.82 -1.95 15.20
CA ARG A 176 -17.94 -2.25 16.12
C ARG A 176 -19.25 -1.58 15.70
N LYS A 177 -19.22 -0.31 15.30
CA LYS A 177 -20.40 0.46 14.91
C LYS A 177 -21.04 -0.07 13.62
N GLN A 178 -20.23 -0.57 12.71
CA GLN A 178 -20.70 -1.12 11.44
C GLN A 178 -20.99 -2.64 11.50
N ASP A 179 -20.94 -3.22 12.71
CA ASP A 179 -21.18 -4.65 13.00
C ASP A 179 -20.28 -5.64 12.22
N TYR A 180 -19.08 -5.19 11.81
CA TYR A 180 -18.11 -6.06 11.14
C TYR A 180 -17.51 -7.15 12.05
N ILE A 181 -17.71 -7.04 13.37
CA ILE A 181 -17.18 -7.98 14.38
C ILE A 181 -18.00 -9.27 14.44
N THR A 182 -19.32 -9.17 14.17
CA THR A 182 -20.21 -10.30 14.21
C THR A 182 -19.93 -11.24 13.04
N GLY A 183 -19.48 -12.46 13.34
CA GLY A 183 -19.13 -13.44 12.31
C GLY A 183 -17.74 -13.28 11.68
N TYR A 184 -16.95 -12.30 12.12
CA TYR A 184 -15.60 -12.07 11.59
C TYR A 184 -14.71 -13.32 11.74
N HIS A 185 -14.06 -13.71 10.65
CA HIS A 185 -13.06 -14.77 10.65
C HIS A 185 -11.66 -14.14 10.77
N VAL A 186 -10.93 -14.55 11.81
CA VAL A 186 -9.57 -14.05 12.03
C VAL A 186 -8.70 -14.35 10.82
N GLY A 187 -8.03 -13.32 10.32
CA GLY A 187 -7.25 -13.37 9.08
C GLY A 187 -8.01 -12.97 7.81
N ASP A 188 -9.32 -12.68 7.91
CA ASP A 188 -10.08 -12.09 6.83
C ASP A 188 -9.58 -10.66 6.57
N ARG A 189 -9.30 -10.33 5.30
CA ARG A 189 -8.74 -9.03 4.93
C ARG A 189 -9.77 -8.07 4.31
N ASP A 190 -10.97 -8.54 4.00
CA ASP A 190 -11.96 -7.72 3.27
C ASP A 190 -12.36 -6.46 4.03
N ILE A 191 -12.42 -6.53 5.37
CA ILE A 191 -12.71 -5.36 6.21
C ILE A 191 -11.66 -4.24 6.06
N TYR A 192 -10.41 -4.58 5.80
CA TYR A 192 -9.35 -3.57 5.68
C TYR A 192 -9.44 -2.76 4.40
N ARG A 193 -10.09 -3.28 3.37
CA ARG A 193 -10.42 -2.53 2.16
C ARG A 193 -11.47 -1.45 2.39
N GLU A 194 -12.22 -1.50 3.50
CA GLU A 194 -13.12 -0.42 3.92
C GLU A 194 -12.39 0.71 4.68
N PHE A 195 -11.18 0.44 5.18
CA PHE A 195 -10.36 1.39 5.92
C PHE A 195 -9.23 2.00 5.11
N PHE A 196 -8.70 1.26 4.15
CA PHE A 196 -7.52 1.64 3.39
C PHE A 196 -7.82 1.71 1.90
N HIS A 197 -7.71 2.91 1.36
CA HIS A 197 -7.93 3.23 -0.05
C HIS A 197 -6.74 4.06 -0.54
N PRO A 198 -5.58 3.42 -0.81
CA PRO A 198 -4.39 4.16 -1.20
C PRO A 198 -4.62 4.88 -2.51
N LEU A 199 -4.06 6.07 -2.61
CA LEU A 199 -3.92 6.75 -3.88
C LEU A 199 -2.77 6.11 -4.65
N VAL A 200 -3.10 5.47 -5.76
CA VAL A 200 -2.09 4.82 -6.61
C VAL A 200 -1.51 5.83 -7.59
N ARG A 201 -0.19 6.04 -7.52
CA ARG A 201 0.55 6.88 -8.46
C ARG A 201 1.47 6.01 -9.32
N PRO A 202 1.57 6.26 -10.64
CA PRO A 202 2.67 5.69 -11.39
C PRO A 202 3.97 6.27 -10.84
N ASN A 203 4.92 5.43 -10.51
CA ASN A 203 6.23 5.87 -10.06
C ASN A 203 7.06 6.30 -11.28
N PHE A 204 6.84 7.53 -11.77
CA PHE A 204 7.58 8.07 -12.90
C PHE A 204 9.06 8.28 -12.57
N MET A 205 9.41 8.54 -11.33
CA MET A 205 10.81 8.69 -10.91
C MET A 205 11.55 7.36 -11.04
N LEU A 206 10.94 6.27 -10.58
CA LEU A 206 11.51 4.93 -10.71
C LEU A 206 11.63 4.53 -12.17
N THR A 207 10.59 4.79 -12.97
CA THR A 207 10.61 4.52 -14.40
C THR A 207 11.68 5.36 -15.11
N LYS A 208 11.91 6.60 -14.68
CA LYS A 208 12.99 7.47 -15.19
C LYS A 208 14.37 6.91 -14.84
N PHE A 209 14.59 6.40 -13.63
CA PHE A 209 15.85 5.76 -13.25
C PHE A 209 16.08 4.42 -13.98
N MET A 210 15.02 3.66 -14.22
CA MET A 210 15.08 2.42 -15.01
C MET A 210 15.27 2.67 -16.51
N SER A 211 15.02 3.90 -16.98
CA SER A 211 15.14 4.30 -18.38
C SER A 211 16.45 5.04 -18.71
N LEU A 212 17.45 4.99 -17.85
CA LEU A 212 18.76 5.52 -18.19
C LEU A 212 19.37 4.70 -19.34
N PRO A 213 19.99 5.36 -20.32
CA PRO A 213 20.70 4.65 -21.38
C PRO A 213 21.82 3.79 -20.77
N PRO A 214 22.13 2.64 -21.36
CA PRO A 214 23.16 1.76 -20.82
C PRO A 214 24.52 2.45 -20.78
N GLU A 215 25.19 2.43 -19.63
CA GLU A 215 26.46 3.17 -19.37
C GLU A 215 27.59 2.85 -20.37
N ARG A 216 27.58 1.66 -20.99
CA ARG A 216 28.59 1.21 -21.96
C ARG A 216 27.98 0.91 -23.33
N GLY A 217 26.80 1.47 -23.63
CA GLY A 217 26.13 1.26 -24.90
C GLY A 217 26.67 2.19 -25.97
N GLU A 218 26.94 1.66 -27.17
CA GLU A 218 27.15 2.44 -28.38
C GLU A 218 25.80 2.64 -29.09
N GLU A 219 25.39 3.90 -29.32
CA GLU A 219 24.13 4.19 -29.99
C GLU A 219 24.27 3.84 -31.48
N ILE A 220 23.46 2.89 -31.95
CA ILE A 220 23.48 2.40 -33.33
C ILE A 220 22.31 2.90 -34.17
N ASP A 221 21.20 3.30 -33.56
CA ASP A 221 20.06 3.96 -34.24
C ASP A 221 19.39 4.92 -33.25
N ARG A 222 18.88 6.04 -33.78
CA ARG A 222 18.11 7.05 -33.07
C ARG A 222 17.04 7.63 -33.97
N TYR A 223 15.82 7.69 -33.48
CA TYR A 223 14.69 8.26 -34.20
C TYR A 223 13.60 8.74 -33.24
N GLU A 224 12.71 9.55 -33.81
CA GLU A 224 11.50 9.99 -33.14
C GLU A 224 10.32 9.11 -33.61
N SER A 225 9.64 8.47 -32.71
CA SER A 225 8.43 7.70 -32.95
C SER A 225 7.20 8.59 -32.81
N ARG A 226 5.99 8.00 -32.77
CA ARG A 226 4.76 8.75 -32.57
C ARG A 226 4.70 9.43 -31.22
N GLU A 227 3.94 10.50 -31.08
CA GLU A 227 3.70 11.24 -29.82
C GLU A 227 4.99 11.85 -29.22
N ASP A 228 5.92 12.29 -30.05
CA ASP A 228 7.20 12.90 -29.65
C ASP A 228 8.07 11.97 -28.75
N VAL A 229 7.94 10.66 -28.95
CA VAL A 229 8.72 9.66 -28.23
C VAL A 229 10.08 9.49 -28.88
N GLU A 230 11.13 9.80 -28.15
CA GLU A 230 12.50 9.58 -28.59
C GLU A 230 12.90 8.12 -28.35
N VAL A 231 13.43 7.49 -29.37
CA VAL A 231 13.90 6.10 -29.35
C VAL A 231 15.37 6.06 -29.73
N SER A 232 16.17 5.37 -28.93
CA SER A 232 17.57 5.04 -29.22
C SER A 232 17.80 3.55 -29.06
N VAL A 233 18.57 2.98 -29.98
CA VAL A 233 18.98 1.57 -29.93
C VAL A 233 20.47 1.50 -29.65
N TYR A 234 20.85 0.74 -28.62
CA TYR A 234 22.24 0.62 -28.19
C TYR A 234 22.76 -0.80 -28.36
N GLU A 235 23.95 -0.91 -28.89
CA GLU A 235 24.74 -2.14 -28.80
C GLU A 235 25.56 -2.11 -27.51
N VAL A 236 25.39 -3.11 -26.66
CA VAL A 236 26.04 -3.18 -25.35
C VAL A 236 27.07 -4.28 -25.36
N PRO A 237 28.34 -4.02 -24.99
CA PRO A 237 29.35 -5.06 -24.84
C PRO A 237 28.85 -6.17 -23.90
N ASP A 238 29.13 -7.41 -24.25
CA ASP A 238 28.74 -8.62 -23.49
C ASP A 238 27.23 -8.99 -23.57
N GLN A 239 26.42 -8.27 -24.34
CA GLN A 239 25.03 -8.66 -24.66
C GLN A 239 24.92 -9.08 -26.12
N THR A 240 24.16 -10.15 -26.37
CA THR A 240 23.93 -10.65 -27.74
C THR A 240 22.83 -9.90 -28.48
N GLN A 241 22.04 -9.13 -27.77
CA GLN A 241 20.91 -8.38 -28.32
C GLN A 241 21.08 -6.89 -28.01
N PRO A 242 20.77 -6.00 -28.95
CA PRO A 242 20.73 -4.57 -28.71
C PRO A 242 19.68 -4.20 -27.66
N VAL A 243 19.90 -3.10 -26.94
CA VAL A 243 18.98 -2.52 -25.99
C VAL A 243 18.16 -1.44 -26.68
N TYR A 244 16.85 -1.62 -26.67
CA TYR A 244 15.91 -0.62 -27.16
C TYR A 244 15.55 0.33 -26.01
N HIS A 245 15.95 1.57 -26.13
CA HIS A 245 15.73 2.61 -25.14
C HIS A 245 14.64 3.57 -25.61
N VAL A 246 13.59 3.71 -24.83
CA VAL A 246 12.47 4.61 -25.08
C VAL A 246 12.47 5.73 -24.05
N ASN A 247 12.38 6.98 -24.51
CA ASN A 247 12.28 8.16 -23.66
C ASN A 247 10.94 8.87 -23.96
N PRO A 248 9.88 8.51 -23.24
CA PRO A 248 8.56 9.09 -23.44
C PRO A 248 8.49 10.54 -22.91
N PRO A 249 7.62 11.39 -23.48
CA PRO A 249 7.52 12.80 -23.11
C PRO A 249 7.16 13.03 -21.64
N GLU A 250 6.46 12.10 -21.01
CA GLU A 250 6.11 12.17 -19.59
C GLU A 250 7.32 12.15 -18.63
N PHE A 251 8.46 11.63 -19.06
CA PHE A 251 9.67 11.65 -18.25
C PHE A 251 10.37 13.02 -18.21
N ASN A 252 9.98 13.92 -19.12
CA ASN A 252 10.54 15.26 -19.26
C ASN A 252 9.55 16.37 -18.89
N LEU A 253 8.46 16.04 -18.19
CA LEU A 253 7.49 17.02 -17.71
C LEU A 253 8.11 17.95 -16.66
N SER A 254 7.70 19.22 -16.68
CA SER A 254 7.98 20.14 -15.59
C SER A 254 7.19 19.73 -14.33
N GLU A 255 7.68 20.12 -13.17
CA GLU A 255 7.02 19.82 -11.90
C GLU A 255 5.56 20.29 -11.85
N GLU A 256 5.26 21.48 -12.38
CA GLU A 256 3.90 22.00 -12.48
C GLU A 256 2.98 21.12 -13.32
N LYS A 257 3.47 20.62 -14.46
CA LYS A 257 2.70 19.72 -15.34
C LYS A 257 2.54 18.33 -14.73
N TYR A 258 3.55 17.88 -13.98
CA TYR A 258 3.46 16.64 -13.22
C TYR A 258 2.40 16.73 -12.13
N GLN A 259 2.40 17.80 -11.32
CA GLN A 259 1.39 18.03 -10.28
C GLN A 259 -0.03 18.14 -10.89
N LEU A 260 -0.16 18.77 -12.06
CA LEU A 260 -1.43 18.84 -12.77
C LEU A 260 -1.93 17.45 -13.20
N LEU A 261 -1.06 16.64 -13.79
CA LEU A 261 -1.41 15.26 -14.17
C LEU A 261 -1.80 14.41 -12.96
N ASP A 262 -1.07 14.55 -11.85
CA ASP A 262 -1.38 13.83 -10.63
C ASP A 262 -2.74 14.24 -10.07
N ALA A 263 -3.05 15.54 -10.03
CA ALA A 263 -4.35 16.04 -9.60
C ALA A 263 -5.49 15.54 -10.52
N ALA A 264 -5.28 15.54 -11.84
CA ALA A 264 -6.26 15.02 -12.80
C ALA A 264 -6.50 13.52 -12.62
N ARG A 265 -5.45 12.77 -12.36
CA ARG A 265 -5.54 11.33 -12.10
C ARG A 265 -6.28 11.04 -10.78
N ARG A 266 -6.01 11.79 -9.70
CA ARG A 266 -6.71 11.69 -8.41
C ARG A 266 -8.21 11.87 -8.60
N PHE A 267 -8.58 12.89 -9.36
CA PHE A 267 -9.98 13.16 -9.65
C PHE A 267 -10.64 12.02 -10.42
N LEU A 268 -9.98 11.46 -11.44
CA LEU A 268 -10.50 10.31 -12.20
C LEU A 268 -10.65 9.06 -11.33
N ALA A 269 -9.71 8.82 -10.43
CA ALA A 269 -9.77 7.67 -9.52
C ALA A 269 -10.93 7.78 -8.53
N SER A 270 -11.24 8.99 -8.05
CA SER A 270 -12.36 9.24 -7.11
C SER A 270 -13.74 9.27 -7.78
N HIS A 271 -13.80 9.40 -9.11
CA HIS A 271 -15.04 9.49 -9.90
C HIS A 271 -15.13 8.39 -10.94
N GLN A 272 -14.82 7.14 -10.57
CA GLN A 272 -15.02 6.00 -11.46
C GLN A 272 -16.49 5.88 -11.85
N PRO A 273 -16.82 5.88 -13.17
CA PRO A 273 -18.19 5.67 -13.61
C PRO A 273 -18.69 4.28 -13.16
N GLU A 274 -19.95 4.19 -12.76
CA GLU A 274 -20.57 2.92 -12.36
C GLU A 274 -20.41 1.86 -13.46
N SER A 275 -20.17 0.63 -13.05
CA SER A 275 -19.80 -0.54 -13.88
C SER A 275 -20.80 -0.96 -14.97
N GLY A 276 -21.89 -0.22 -15.17
CA GLY A 276 -22.94 -0.53 -16.16
C GLY A 276 -22.70 0.01 -17.57
N GLU A 277 -21.83 1.01 -17.78
CA GLU A 277 -21.60 1.65 -19.08
C GLU A 277 -20.44 1.02 -19.90
N PHE A 278 -19.76 0.02 -19.35
CA PHE A 278 -18.53 -0.56 -19.89
C PHE A 278 -18.68 -1.61 -21.00
N ALA A 279 -19.81 -1.68 -21.65
CA ALA A 279 -20.08 -2.74 -22.64
C ALA A 279 -19.25 -2.68 -23.94
N ARG A 280 -18.48 -1.59 -24.21
CA ARG A 280 -17.66 -1.44 -25.44
C ARG A 280 -16.37 -0.69 -25.17
N PRO A 281 -15.19 -1.34 -25.26
CA PRO A 281 -13.87 -0.73 -24.99
C PRO A 281 -13.55 0.50 -25.86
N GLU A 282 -14.02 0.54 -27.09
CA GLU A 282 -13.77 1.63 -28.03
C GLU A 282 -14.48 2.93 -27.63
N ARG A 283 -15.73 2.84 -27.15
CA ARG A 283 -16.47 4.00 -26.63
C ARG A 283 -15.88 4.50 -25.30
N MET A 284 -15.33 3.60 -24.50
CA MET A 284 -14.64 4.00 -23.28
C MET A 284 -13.46 4.93 -23.57
N ARG A 285 -12.62 4.60 -24.53
CA ARG A 285 -11.48 5.45 -24.90
C ARG A 285 -11.91 6.86 -25.30
N GLU A 286 -12.95 7.01 -26.11
CA GLU A 286 -13.47 8.32 -26.51
C GLU A 286 -14.03 9.11 -25.33
N VAL A 287 -14.77 8.46 -24.44
CA VAL A 287 -15.33 9.09 -23.23
C VAL A 287 -14.21 9.53 -22.29
N PHE A 288 -13.22 8.68 -22.03
CA PHE A 288 -12.06 9.03 -21.21
C PHE A 288 -11.19 10.13 -21.83
N GLN A 289 -11.02 10.15 -23.16
CA GLN A 289 -10.33 11.24 -23.85
C GLN A 289 -11.02 12.59 -23.63
N ASN A 290 -12.33 12.64 -23.77
CA ASN A 290 -13.08 13.89 -23.61
C ASN A 290 -13.09 14.34 -22.14
N ILE A 291 -13.37 13.44 -21.20
CA ILE A 291 -13.35 13.73 -19.78
C ILE A 291 -11.95 14.13 -19.32
N GLY A 292 -10.92 13.42 -19.76
CA GLY A 292 -9.53 13.71 -19.42
C GLY A 292 -9.08 15.09 -19.93
N ARG A 293 -9.50 15.47 -21.14
CA ARG A 293 -9.19 16.79 -21.71
C ARG A 293 -9.84 17.93 -20.94
N ASP A 294 -11.14 17.81 -20.68
CA ASP A 294 -11.87 18.82 -19.92
C ASP A 294 -11.29 18.97 -18.51
N MET A 295 -10.94 17.87 -17.88
CA MET A 295 -10.33 17.84 -16.57
C MET A 295 -8.95 18.47 -16.54
N VAL A 296 -8.06 18.12 -17.48
CA VAL A 296 -6.73 18.74 -17.60
C VAL A 296 -6.86 20.25 -17.74
N ARG A 297 -7.84 20.75 -18.51
CA ARG A 297 -8.11 22.19 -18.64
C ARG A 297 -8.60 22.83 -17.36
N ASP A 298 -9.58 22.21 -16.71
CA ASP A 298 -10.17 22.75 -15.48
C ASP A 298 -9.14 22.83 -14.36
N ILE A 299 -8.33 21.80 -14.18
CA ILE A 299 -7.26 21.77 -13.17
C ILE A 299 -6.17 22.77 -13.52
N ALA A 300 -5.78 22.89 -14.80
CA ALA A 300 -4.82 23.90 -15.22
C ALA A 300 -5.29 25.33 -14.90
N GLN A 301 -6.58 25.61 -15.11
CA GLN A 301 -7.16 26.89 -14.72
C GLN A 301 -7.15 27.11 -13.21
N GLN A 302 -7.47 26.09 -12.42
CA GLN A 302 -7.43 26.18 -10.95
C GLN A 302 -6.02 26.43 -10.42
N MET A 303 -5.02 25.81 -11.05
CA MET A 303 -3.60 25.96 -10.70
C MET A 303 -2.96 27.19 -11.34
N ASN A 304 -3.69 28.00 -12.15
CA ASN A 304 -3.17 29.12 -12.94
C ASN A 304 -2.02 28.74 -13.91
N ILE A 305 -2.03 27.53 -14.42
CA ILE A 305 -1.07 27.03 -15.40
C ILE A 305 -1.57 27.39 -16.80
N GLN A 306 -0.78 28.17 -17.53
CA GLN A 306 -1.07 28.48 -18.94
C GLN A 306 -0.57 27.35 -19.83
N MET A 307 -1.46 26.78 -20.62
CA MET A 307 -1.15 25.71 -21.58
C MET A 307 -1.73 26.02 -22.96
N SER A 308 -0.99 25.62 -23.97
CA SER A 308 -1.50 25.59 -25.34
C SER A 308 -2.48 24.41 -25.53
N GLY A 309 -3.26 24.46 -26.63
CA GLY A 309 -4.13 23.35 -26.98
C GLY A 309 -3.34 22.05 -27.24
N ASP A 310 -2.17 22.15 -27.83
CA ASP A 310 -1.27 21.02 -28.13
C ASP A 310 -0.72 20.39 -26.84
N GLU A 311 -0.29 21.21 -25.87
CA GLU A 311 0.15 20.72 -24.57
C GLU A 311 -0.98 20.03 -23.79
N THR A 312 -2.20 20.56 -23.87
CA THR A 312 -3.38 19.93 -23.26
C THR A 312 -3.64 18.54 -23.85
N GLU A 313 -3.57 18.40 -25.17
CA GLU A 313 -3.73 17.11 -25.85
C GLU A 313 -2.64 16.11 -25.44
N LYS A 314 -1.37 16.55 -25.39
CA LYS A 314 -0.25 15.72 -24.95
C LYS A 314 -0.43 15.23 -23.52
N LEU A 315 -0.77 16.12 -22.59
CA LEU A 315 -1.03 15.71 -21.19
C LEU A 315 -2.25 14.82 -21.07
N THR A 316 -3.30 15.05 -21.87
CA THR A 316 -4.48 14.17 -21.91
C THR A 316 -4.12 12.78 -22.42
N SER A 317 -3.26 12.69 -23.45
CA SER A 317 -2.78 11.40 -23.97
C SER A 317 -1.99 10.64 -22.90
N VAL A 318 -1.09 11.33 -22.19
CA VAL A 318 -0.36 10.73 -21.05
C VAL A 318 -1.32 10.27 -19.97
N LEU A 319 -2.27 11.11 -19.55
CA LEU A 319 -3.26 10.76 -18.53
C LEU A 319 -4.02 9.48 -18.92
N ASN A 320 -4.53 9.42 -20.13
CA ASN A 320 -5.30 8.27 -20.63
C ASN A 320 -4.45 7.00 -20.70
N ARG A 321 -3.20 7.11 -21.11
CA ARG A 321 -2.25 5.99 -21.20
C ARG A 321 -2.08 5.28 -19.86
N TYR A 322 -2.04 6.04 -18.76
CA TYR A 322 -1.84 5.51 -17.41
C TYR A 322 -3.13 5.30 -16.60
N THR A 323 -4.28 5.72 -17.08
CA THR A 323 -5.58 5.52 -16.41
C THR A 323 -6.42 4.42 -17.04
N SER A 324 -6.53 4.43 -18.37
CA SER A 324 -7.35 3.47 -19.14
C SER A 324 -6.56 2.65 -20.15
N GLY A 325 -5.27 2.96 -20.34
CA GLY A 325 -4.39 2.34 -21.31
C GLY A 325 -3.44 1.30 -20.69
N LEU A 326 -2.44 0.90 -21.51
CA LEU A 326 -1.42 -0.08 -21.16
C LEU A 326 -0.10 0.55 -20.68
N GLY A 327 -0.11 1.84 -20.33
CA GLY A 327 1.10 2.56 -19.94
C GLY A 327 2.12 2.63 -21.08
N VAL A 328 3.41 2.51 -20.75
CA VAL A 328 4.51 2.58 -21.72
C VAL A 328 4.39 1.55 -22.86
N LEU A 329 3.69 0.44 -22.66
CA LEU A 329 3.48 -0.55 -23.73
C LEU A 329 2.71 0.02 -24.92
N GLU A 330 1.84 1.03 -24.73
CA GLU A 330 1.15 1.68 -25.85
C GLU A 330 2.12 2.40 -26.79
N LEU A 331 3.21 2.95 -26.26
CA LEU A 331 4.23 3.59 -27.05
C LEU A 331 4.98 2.59 -27.93
N LEU A 332 5.29 1.42 -27.37
CA LEU A 332 5.92 0.33 -28.12
C LEU A 332 4.98 -0.19 -29.24
N LEU A 333 3.68 -0.35 -28.92
CA LEU A 333 2.68 -0.80 -29.89
C LEU A 333 2.37 0.26 -30.97
N ALA A 334 2.60 1.54 -30.67
CA ALA A 334 2.41 2.64 -31.62
C ALA A 334 3.63 2.89 -32.53
N ASP A 335 4.79 2.32 -32.20
CA ASP A 335 6.01 2.49 -32.98
C ASP A 335 5.94 1.70 -34.30
N PRO A 336 6.00 2.39 -35.47
CA PRO A 336 5.90 1.73 -36.76
C PRO A 336 7.10 0.81 -37.09
N LYS A 337 8.22 0.94 -36.39
CA LYS A 337 9.40 0.09 -36.59
C LYS A 337 9.31 -1.21 -35.76
N ILE A 338 8.41 -1.30 -34.79
CA ILE A 338 8.20 -2.51 -33.98
C ILE A 338 7.18 -3.42 -34.68
N GLN A 339 7.57 -4.67 -34.90
CA GLN A 339 6.70 -5.71 -35.45
C GLN A 339 5.99 -6.50 -34.36
N ASP A 340 6.72 -6.93 -33.34
CA ASP A 340 6.22 -7.77 -32.26
C ASP A 340 6.81 -7.35 -30.91
N VAL A 341 6.02 -7.46 -29.84
CA VAL A 341 6.46 -7.26 -28.44
C VAL A 341 6.20 -8.55 -27.68
N TYR A 342 7.26 -9.12 -27.10
CA TYR A 342 7.20 -10.37 -26.37
C TYR A 342 7.36 -10.12 -24.86
N ILE A 343 6.31 -10.40 -24.10
CA ILE A 343 6.30 -10.26 -22.65
C ILE A 343 6.26 -11.67 -22.06
N ASN A 344 7.33 -12.07 -21.40
CA ASN A 344 7.46 -13.38 -20.81
C ASN A 344 7.03 -13.41 -19.33
N SER A 345 6.53 -14.55 -18.88
CA SER A 345 6.22 -14.77 -17.46
C SER A 345 7.47 -15.27 -16.71
N PRO A 346 7.68 -14.87 -15.44
CA PRO A 346 6.88 -13.91 -14.67
C PRO A 346 7.14 -12.45 -15.10
N ILE A 347 6.06 -11.70 -15.22
CA ILE A 347 6.13 -10.27 -15.58
C ILE A 347 6.89 -9.53 -14.47
N GLY A 348 7.82 -8.64 -14.88
CA GLY A 348 8.66 -7.86 -13.97
C GLY A 348 10.05 -8.47 -13.72
N ASN A 349 10.23 -9.80 -13.85
CA ASN A 349 11.51 -10.45 -13.67
C ASN A 349 12.21 -10.81 -14.99
N ALA A 350 11.46 -10.86 -16.10
CA ALA A 350 12.00 -11.17 -17.41
C ALA A 350 12.02 -9.91 -18.28
N PRO A 351 13.07 -9.71 -19.11
CA PRO A 351 13.12 -8.60 -20.04
C PRO A 351 12.01 -8.72 -21.10
N ILE A 352 11.52 -7.58 -21.54
CA ILE A 352 10.63 -7.49 -22.69
C ILE A 352 11.47 -7.53 -23.95
N PHE A 353 11.16 -8.43 -24.87
CA PHE A 353 11.84 -8.51 -26.16
C PHE A 353 10.98 -7.86 -27.25
N ILE A 354 11.63 -7.13 -28.12
CA ILE A 354 11.01 -6.44 -29.24
C ILE A 354 11.63 -6.95 -30.55
N LYS A 355 10.77 -7.18 -31.52
CA LYS A 355 11.20 -7.39 -32.90
C LYS A 355 11.10 -6.08 -33.65
N HIS A 356 12.25 -5.47 -33.82
CA HIS A 356 12.43 -4.18 -34.51
C HIS A 356 12.74 -4.37 -35.97
#